data_4fda41f2fb9e6d5a65b08116c370f003
#
_entry.id   4fda41f2fb9e6d5a65b08116c370f003
#
_cell.length_a   1.000
_cell.length_b   1.000
_cell.length_c   1.000
_cell.angle_alpha   90.00
_cell.angle_beta   90.00
_cell.angle_gamma   90.00
#
_symmetry.space_group_name_H-M   'P 1'
#
loop_
_entity.id
_entity.type
_entity.pdbx_description
1 polymer ?
#
loop_
_entity_poly.entity_id
_entity_poly.type
_entity_poly.pdbx_seq_one_letter_code
_entity_poly.pdbx_strand_id
1 'polypeptide(L)'
;MMKKEKELLVAIASQKGGVGKSVFTVLLASVLHYRKDVRVAVVDCDYPQHSIALMRERDMESVMKNDDLKVSLYRQHERIRKPAYPVIKSDPEKGVEDLRRYMDEKGETFDIVLFDLPGTLRSEGVVYTVAAMDYIFVPLKADNIVMQSSLQFTKALEEELVARKNCNLKGTWLFWNMVDRRGRKDLYDAWNRVIDKMGLRLLSSHIPNTLRYNREADPVCKGVFRSTLFPPDPHQEKGSGLPELVEEICHAIGLEESDTER
;
A
#
# COMPACT_ATOMS: atom_id res chain seq x y z
N MET A 1 -28.87 3.95 15.97
CA MET A 1 -28.13 3.76 14.73
C MET A 1 -26.68 4.15 15.00
N MET A 2 -25.78 3.20 15.08
CA MET A 2 -24.34 3.50 15.19
C MET A 2 -23.93 4.24 13.90
N LYS A 3 -23.26 5.38 14.03
CA LYS A 3 -22.66 6.10 12.90
C LYS A 3 -21.68 5.13 12.24
N LYS A 4 -21.97 4.70 11.00
CA LYS A 4 -21.07 3.88 10.20
C LYS A 4 -19.80 4.73 10.02
N GLU A 5 -18.69 4.33 10.63
CA GLU A 5 -17.43 5.02 10.41
C GLU A 5 -17.13 4.98 8.93
N LYS A 6 -16.71 6.13 8.39
CA LYS A 6 -16.35 6.26 6.97
C LYS A 6 -15.06 5.48 6.75
N GLU A 7 -14.98 4.73 5.66
CA GLU A 7 -13.74 4.04 5.27
C GLU A 7 -12.55 5.00 5.22
N LEU A 8 -11.38 4.52 5.62
CA LEU A 8 -10.12 5.25 5.46
C LEU A 8 -9.61 5.12 4.02
N LEU A 9 -9.32 6.24 3.37
CA LEU A 9 -8.71 6.28 2.05
C LEU A 9 -7.21 6.52 2.20
N VAL A 10 -6.41 5.55 1.81
CA VAL A 10 -4.94 5.57 1.98
C VAL A 10 -4.25 5.34 0.64
N ALA A 11 -3.27 6.17 0.32
CA ALA A 11 -2.48 6.00 -0.90
C ALA A 11 -1.01 5.69 -0.61
N ILE A 12 -0.42 4.84 -1.46
CA ILE A 12 1.04 4.74 -1.58
C ILE A 12 1.44 5.50 -2.84
N ALA A 13 2.08 6.65 -2.68
CA ALA A 13 2.32 7.58 -3.76
C ALA A 13 3.79 8.00 -3.89
N SER A 14 4.24 8.27 -5.10
CA SER A 14 5.57 8.85 -5.37
C SER A 14 5.60 9.40 -6.79
N GLN A 15 6.33 10.49 -7.01
CA GLN A 15 6.55 11.05 -8.35
C GLN A 15 7.51 10.21 -9.22
N LYS A 16 8.15 9.19 -8.66
CA LYS A 16 9.10 8.35 -9.39
C LYS A 16 8.58 6.93 -9.57
N GLY A 17 8.83 6.38 -10.76
CA GLY A 17 8.61 4.96 -11.03
C GLY A 17 9.64 4.08 -10.33
N GLY A 18 9.31 2.80 -10.13
CA GLY A 18 10.24 1.79 -9.61
C GLY A 18 10.60 1.91 -8.13
N VAL A 19 9.91 2.73 -7.36
CA VAL A 19 10.14 2.88 -5.91
C VAL A 19 9.28 1.93 -5.05
N GLY A 20 8.49 1.06 -5.67
CA GLY A 20 7.75 0.00 -4.97
C GLY A 20 6.30 0.33 -4.58
N LYS A 21 5.66 1.37 -5.14
CA LYS A 21 4.26 1.74 -4.83
C LYS A 21 3.31 0.54 -4.86
N SER A 22 3.09 -0.04 -6.03
CA SER A 22 2.17 -1.16 -6.23
C SER A 22 2.55 -2.40 -5.41
N VAL A 23 3.85 -2.63 -5.20
CA VAL A 23 4.35 -3.71 -4.34
C VAL A 23 3.84 -3.54 -2.90
N PHE A 24 4.00 -2.34 -2.32
CA PHE A 24 3.56 -2.08 -0.95
C PHE A 24 2.04 -1.97 -0.84
N THR A 25 1.35 -1.46 -1.86
CA THR A 25 -0.12 -1.47 -1.90
C THR A 25 -0.65 -2.90 -1.79
N VAL A 26 -0.11 -3.85 -2.59
CA VAL A 26 -0.50 -5.26 -2.54
C VAL A 26 -0.13 -5.91 -1.21
N LEU A 27 1.09 -5.71 -0.72
CA LEU A 27 1.55 -6.33 0.53
C LEU A 27 0.74 -5.84 1.73
N LEU A 28 0.50 -4.53 1.83
CA LEU A 28 -0.32 -3.94 2.89
C LEU A 28 -1.76 -4.46 2.81
N ALA A 29 -2.37 -4.45 1.61
CA ALA A 29 -3.71 -4.99 1.40
C ALA A 29 -3.81 -6.45 1.86
N SER A 30 -2.84 -7.28 1.45
CA SER A 30 -2.85 -8.71 1.73
C SER A 30 -2.66 -9.01 3.23
N VAL A 31 -1.78 -8.29 3.91
CA VAL A 31 -1.58 -8.46 5.36
C VAL A 31 -2.83 -8.00 6.12
N LEU A 32 -3.35 -6.81 5.83
CA LEU A 32 -4.53 -6.27 6.50
C LEU A 32 -5.75 -7.17 6.30
N HIS A 33 -6.00 -7.59 5.05
CA HIS A 33 -7.19 -8.35 4.71
C HIS A 33 -7.16 -9.80 5.20
N TYR A 34 -6.03 -10.49 5.00
CA TYR A 34 -5.94 -11.93 5.24
C TYR A 34 -5.43 -12.31 6.63
N ARG A 35 -4.81 -11.37 7.38
CA ARG A 35 -4.27 -11.64 8.72
C ARG A 35 -4.86 -10.79 9.83
N LYS A 36 -5.10 -9.50 9.57
CA LYS A 36 -5.61 -8.56 10.58
C LYS A 36 -7.13 -8.39 10.55
N ASP A 37 -7.82 -9.21 9.78
CA ASP A 37 -9.28 -9.22 9.62
C ASP A 37 -9.93 -7.88 9.20
N VAL A 38 -9.15 -6.99 8.59
CA VAL A 38 -9.62 -5.71 8.06
C VAL A 38 -10.31 -5.91 6.72
N ARG A 39 -11.43 -5.25 6.46
CA ARG A 39 -12.11 -5.25 5.15
C ARG A 39 -11.41 -4.25 4.25
N VAL A 40 -10.68 -4.76 3.27
CA VAL A 40 -9.85 -3.97 2.35
C VAL A 40 -10.44 -3.96 0.95
N ALA A 41 -10.31 -2.82 0.24
CA ALA A 41 -10.39 -2.74 -1.20
C ALA A 41 -9.11 -2.09 -1.74
N VAL A 42 -8.78 -2.35 -3.00
CA VAL A 42 -7.69 -1.70 -3.72
C VAL A 42 -8.26 -1.02 -4.96
N VAL A 43 -7.90 0.27 -5.16
CA VAL A 43 -8.19 1.01 -6.40
C VAL A 43 -6.89 1.15 -7.17
N ASP A 44 -6.81 0.48 -8.31
CA ASP A 44 -5.64 0.49 -9.20
C ASP A 44 -5.80 1.63 -10.21
N CYS A 45 -5.19 2.77 -9.90
CA CYS A 45 -5.22 3.99 -10.71
C CYS A 45 -3.99 4.14 -11.61
N ASP A 46 -3.11 3.14 -11.72
CA ASP A 46 -1.91 3.21 -12.56
C ASP A 46 -2.25 2.92 -14.04
N TYR A 47 -3.15 3.72 -14.60
CA TYR A 47 -3.55 3.66 -16.00
C TYR A 47 -2.39 4.05 -16.94
N PRO A 48 -2.20 3.37 -18.10
CA PRO A 48 -2.97 2.23 -18.61
C PRO A 48 -2.48 0.86 -18.13
N GLN A 49 -1.52 0.82 -17.22
CA GLN A 49 -0.78 -0.40 -16.86
C GLN A 49 -1.60 -1.33 -15.96
N HIS A 50 -2.36 -0.78 -15.00
CA HIS A 50 -3.17 -1.52 -14.03
C HIS A 50 -2.43 -2.75 -13.48
N SER A 51 -1.23 -2.51 -12.93
CA SER A 51 -0.28 -3.56 -12.56
C SER A 51 -0.80 -4.50 -11.47
N ILE A 52 -1.63 -3.99 -10.54
CA ILE A 52 -2.23 -4.79 -9.47
C ILE A 52 -3.35 -5.68 -10.02
N ALA A 53 -4.17 -5.16 -10.93
CA ALA A 53 -5.22 -5.94 -11.56
C ALA A 53 -4.65 -7.06 -12.44
N LEU A 54 -3.59 -6.78 -13.20
CA LEU A 54 -2.86 -7.80 -13.95
C LEU A 54 -2.20 -8.84 -13.02
N MET A 55 -1.71 -8.43 -11.85
CA MET A 55 -1.20 -9.35 -10.83
C MET A 55 -2.31 -10.28 -10.34
N ARG A 56 -3.51 -9.77 -10.07
CA ARG A 56 -4.68 -10.58 -9.68
C ARG A 56 -5.00 -11.66 -10.72
N GLU A 57 -4.97 -11.30 -12.00
CA GLU A 57 -5.21 -12.23 -13.09
C GLU A 57 -4.14 -13.35 -13.10
N ARG A 58 -2.85 -13.00 -12.99
CA ARG A 58 -1.75 -13.99 -12.91
C ARG A 58 -1.81 -14.86 -11.65
N ASP A 59 -2.15 -14.30 -10.50
CA ASP A 59 -2.31 -15.05 -9.26
C ASP A 59 -3.43 -16.10 -9.40
N MET A 60 -4.57 -15.71 -9.98
CA MET A 60 -5.68 -16.63 -10.25
C MET A 60 -5.26 -17.75 -11.21
N GLU A 61 -4.55 -17.43 -12.29
CA GLU A 61 -4.04 -18.45 -13.21
C GLU A 61 -3.07 -19.42 -12.51
N SER A 62 -2.18 -18.91 -11.67
CA SER A 62 -1.24 -19.72 -10.89
C SER A 62 -1.96 -20.67 -9.94
N VAL A 63 -2.97 -20.18 -9.24
CA VAL A 63 -3.83 -21.01 -8.38
C VAL A 63 -4.54 -22.09 -9.20
N MET A 64 -5.11 -21.76 -10.35
CA MET A 64 -5.82 -22.74 -11.20
C MET A 64 -4.91 -23.83 -11.74
N LYS A 65 -3.62 -23.59 -11.89
CA LYS A 65 -2.61 -24.53 -12.39
C LYS A 65 -1.89 -25.33 -11.31
N ASN A 66 -2.07 -24.99 -10.02
CA ASN A 66 -1.34 -25.61 -8.90
C ASN A 66 -2.29 -26.06 -7.80
N ASP A 67 -2.34 -27.38 -7.53
CA ASP A 67 -3.27 -27.94 -6.53
C ASP A 67 -2.89 -27.55 -5.10
N ASP A 68 -1.61 -27.36 -4.78
CA ASP A 68 -1.18 -26.90 -3.45
C ASP A 68 -1.67 -25.46 -3.19
N LEU A 69 -1.64 -24.61 -4.21
CA LEU A 69 -2.16 -23.25 -4.11
C LEU A 69 -3.70 -23.24 -3.99
N LYS A 70 -4.40 -24.12 -4.71
CA LYS A 70 -5.87 -24.28 -4.54
C LYS A 70 -6.23 -24.67 -3.12
N VAL A 71 -5.54 -25.67 -2.58
CA VAL A 71 -5.76 -26.14 -1.20
C VAL A 71 -5.45 -25.02 -0.21
N SER A 72 -4.37 -24.28 -0.43
CA SER A 72 -3.98 -23.15 0.43
C SER A 72 -5.02 -22.03 0.40
N LEU A 73 -5.53 -21.68 -0.79
CA LEU A 73 -6.58 -20.67 -0.93
C LEU A 73 -7.90 -21.12 -0.27
N TYR A 74 -8.28 -22.38 -0.45
CA TYR A 74 -9.45 -22.95 0.21
C TYR A 74 -9.33 -22.88 1.73
N ARG A 75 -8.20 -23.33 2.29
CA ARG A 75 -7.96 -23.29 3.75
C ARG A 75 -7.97 -21.84 4.28
N GLN A 76 -7.40 -20.91 3.52
CA GLN A 76 -7.45 -19.50 3.86
C GLN A 76 -8.89 -18.99 3.92
N HIS A 77 -9.69 -19.29 2.88
CA HIS A 77 -11.10 -18.88 2.82
C HIS A 77 -11.92 -19.45 3.99
N GLU A 78 -11.74 -20.74 4.31
CA GLU A 78 -12.39 -21.38 5.48
C GLU A 78 -12.04 -20.68 6.80
N ARG A 79 -10.79 -20.25 6.94
CA ARG A 79 -10.31 -19.57 8.15
C ARG A 79 -10.87 -18.16 8.30
N ILE A 80 -10.81 -17.34 7.23
CA ILE A 80 -11.18 -15.91 7.31
C ILE A 80 -12.65 -15.65 6.96
N ARG A 81 -13.33 -16.60 6.32
CA ARG A 81 -14.75 -16.56 5.92
C ARG A 81 -15.15 -15.31 5.12
N LYS A 82 -14.23 -14.80 4.34
CA LYS A 82 -14.47 -13.65 3.43
C LYS A 82 -13.75 -13.87 2.09
N PRO A 83 -14.29 -13.33 0.98
CA PRO A 83 -13.66 -13.45 -0.33
C PRO A 83 -12.34 -12.68 -0.37
N ALA A 84 -11.58 -12.85 -1.46
CA ALA A 84 -10.43 -11.99 -1.72
C ALA A 84 -10.87 -10.54 -1.87
N TYR A 85 -10.07 -9.60 -1.36
CA TYR A 85 -10.38 -8.18 -1.48
C TYR A 85 -10.53 -7.76 -2.95
N PRO A 86 -11.47 -6.86 -3.30
CA PRO A 86 -11.63 -6.40 -4.66
C PRO A 86 -10.46 -5.54 -5.12
N VAL A 87 -10.13 -5.64 -6.41
CA VAL A 87 -9.21 -4.75 -7.12
C VAL A 87 -10.01 -4.03 -8.19
N ILE A 88 -10.20 -2.74 -8.01
CA ILE A 88 -11.02 -1.87 -8.85
C ILE A 88 -10.09 -1.14 -9.81
N LYS A 89 -10.20 -1.40 -11.13
CA LYS A 89 -9.48 -0.63 -12.16
C LYS A 89 -10.12 0.75 -12.30
N SER A 90 -9.30 1.79 -12.29
CA SER A 90 -9.78 3.16 -12.46
C SER A 90 -8.78 4.05 -13.18
N ASP A 91 -9.28 5.10 -13.82
CA ASP A 91 -8.43 6.21 -14.20
C ASP A 91 -8.01 7.00 -12.95
N PRO A 92 -6.81 7.60 -12.93
CA PRO A 92 -6.33 8.35 -11.76
C PRO A 92 -7.27 9.45 -11.28
N GLU A 93 -8.05 10.02 -12.20
CA GLU A 93 -8.98 11.13 -11.96
C GLU A 93 -10.32 10.67 -11.40
N LYS A 94 -10.67 9.39 -11.59
CA LYS A 94 -11.97 8.81 -11.23
C LYS A 94 -11.91 7.84 -10.03
N GLY A 95 -10.74 7.66 -9.43
CA GLY A 95 -10.51 6.62 -8.42
C GLY A 95 -11.56 6.61 -7.30
N VAL A 96 -11.92 7.76 -6.77
CA VAL A 96 -12.92 7.87 -5.71
C VAL A 96 -14.34 7.63 -6.23
N GLU A 97 -14.68 8.11 -7.43
CA GLU A 97 -15.98 7.91 -8.05
C GLU A 97 -16.21 6.43 -8.36
N ASP A 98 -15.24 5.76 -8.97
CA ASP A 98 -15.31 4.35 -9.30
C ASP A 98 -15.41 3.46 -8.04
N LEU A 99 -14.70 3.83 -6.97
CA LEU A 99 -14.87 3.20 -5.66
C LEU A 99 -16.31 3.32 -5.15
N ARG A 100 -16.89 4.53 -5.16
CA ARG A 100 -18.26 4.77 -4.70
C ARG A 100 -19.26 3.97 -5.51
N ARG A 101 -19.14 4.00 -6.84
CA ARG A 101 -19.97 3.21 -7.73
C ARG A 101 -19.89 1.71 -7.41
N TYR A 102 -18.67 1.18 -7.22
CA TYR A 102 -18.47 -0.22 -6.85
C TYR A 102 -19.17 -0.56 -5.52
N MET A 103 -18.99 0.27 -4.50
CA MET A 103 -19.61 0.06 -3.19
C MET A 103 -21.13 0.06 -3.28
N ASP A 104 -21.72 0.98 -4.05
CA ASP A 104 -23.16 1.09 -4.24
C ASP A 104 -23.73 -0.11 -5.03
N GLU A 105 -23.05 -0.51 -6.11
CA GLU A 105 -23.48 -1.64 -6.96
C GLU A 105 -23.39 -3.00 -6.24
N LYS A 106 -22.39 -3.18 -5.39
CA LYS A 106 -22.17 -4.44 -4.67
C LYS A 106 -22.78 -4.48 -3.26
N GLY A 107 -23.18 -3.33 -2.74
CA GLY A 107 -23.62 -3.22 -1.35
C GLY A 107 -22.52 -3.52 -0.34
N GLU A 108 -21.24 -3.42 -0.76
CA GLU A 108 -20.07 -3.71 0.06
C GLU A 108 -19.57 -2.47 0.80
N THR A 109 -18.92 -2.70 1.94
CA THR A 109 -18.28 -1.64 2.73
C THR A 109 -16.91 -2.09 3.20
N PHE A 110 -15.98 -1.15 3.27
CA PHE A 110 -14.60 -1.39 3.63
C PHE A 110 -14.21 -0.58 4.86
N ASP A 111 -13.21 -1.06 5.59
CA ASP A 111 -12.61 -0.32 6.70
C ASP A 111 -11.49 0.57 6.18
N ILE A 112 -10.76 0.08 5.18
CA ILE A 112 -9.69 0.80 4.49
C ILE A 112 -9.71 0.53 2.99
N VAL A 113 -9.45 1.56 2.20
CA VAL A 113 -9.27 1.46 0.75
C VAL A 113 -7.89 1.97 0.38
N LEU A 114 -7.10 1.12 -0.28
CA LEU A 114 -5.75 1.45 -0.71
C LEU A 114 -5.75 1.88 -2.18
N PHE A 115 -5.14 3.04 -2.45
CA PHE A 115 -5.03 3.59 -3.80
C PHE A 115 -3.60 3.42 -4.31
N ASP A 116 -3.44 2.76 -5.45
CA ASP A 116 -2.18 2.73 -6.21
C ASP A 116 -2.19 3.84 -7.26
N LEU A 117 -1.50 4.93 -6.97
CA LEU A 117 -1.50 6.13 -7.81
C LEU A 117 -0.34 6.11 -8.82
N PRO A 118 -0.52 6.68 -10.03
CA PRO A 118 0.56 6.78 -11.01
C PRO A 118 1.73 7.63 -10.51
N GLY A 119 2.89 7.47 -11.13
CA GLY A 119 4.08 8.25 -10.79
C GLY A 119 4.03 9.72 -11.22
N THR A 120 3.04 10.12 -12.00
CA THR A 120 2.85 11.51 -12.46
C THR A 120 1.59 12.09 -11.88
N LEU A 121 1.72 12.95 -10.86
CA LEU A 121 0.59 13.56 -10.15
C LEU A 121 0.33 15.00 -10.64
N ARG A 122 0.60 15.30 -11.92
CA ARG A 122 0.55 16.67 -12.46
C ARG A 122 -0.79 17.06 -13.09
N SER A 123 -1.70 16.13 -13.35
CA SER A 123 -3.03 16.48 -13.87
C SER A 123 -3.95 16.93 -12.74
N GLU A 124 -4.82 17.91 -13.03
CA GLU A 124 -5.79 18.43 -12.05
C GLU A 124 -6.67 17.32 -11.46
N GLY A 125 -7.04 16.33 -12.26
CA GLY A 125 -7.86 15.22 -11.82
C GLY A 125 -7.17 14.29 -10.80
N VAL A 126 -5.85 14.07 -10.94
CA VAL A 126 -5.08 13.30 -9.96
C VAL A 126 -5.02 14.04 -8.62
N VAL A 127 -4.93 15.37 -8.64
CA VAL A 127 -4.98 16.19 -7.43
C VAL A 127 -6.30 15.98 -6.67
N TYR A 128 -7.40 15.78 -7.38
CA TYR A 128 -8.70 15.48 -6.76
C TYR A 128 -8.67 14.16 -5.98
N THR A 129 -8.15 13.10 -6.60
CA THR A 129 -8.01 11.80 -5.93
C THR A 129 -7.08 11.89 -4.73
N VAL A 130 -5.93 12.57 -4.88
CA VAL A 130 -4.97 12.77 -3.78
C VAL A 130 -5.58 13.59 -2.63
N ALA A 131 -6.35 14.64 -2.92
CA ALA A 131 -7.00 15.48 -1.91
C ALA A 131 -8.11 14.74 -1.12
N ALA A 132 -8.65 13.67 -1.69
CA ALA A 132 -9.64 12.81 -1.03
C ALA A 132 -9.01 11.81 -0.05
N MET A 133 -7.70 11.57 -0.12
CA MET A 133 -7.02 10.62 0.77
C MET A 133 -6.98 11.13 2.22
N ASP A 134 -7.15 10.20 3.16
CA ASP A 134 -6.92 10.48 4.59
C ASP A 134 -5.42 10.44 4.92
N TYR A 135 -4.68 9.51 4.31
CA TYR A 135 -3.23 9.33 4.54
C TYR A 135 -2.49 8.99 3.26
N ILE A 136 -1.25 9.46 3.16
CA ILE A 136 -0.36 9.14 2.03
C ILE A 136 0.97 8.64 2.59
N PHE A 137 1.43 7.49 2.09
CA PHE A 137 2.73 6.92 2.40
C PHE A 137 3.64 7.01 1.18
N VAL A 138 4.86 7.53 1.37
CA VAL A 138 5.81 7.82 0.29
C VAL A 138 7.07 6.97 0.48
N PRO A 139 7.30 5.95 -0.36
CA PRO A 139 8.52 5.17 -0.32
C PRO A 139 9.72 5.98 -0.81
N LEU A 140 10.79 5.98 -0.02
CA LEU A 140 12.06 6.61 -0.31
C LEU A 140 13.11 5.58 -0.75
N LYS A 141 13.92 5.94 -1.74
CA LYS A 141 15.11 5.20 -2.12
C LYS A 141 16.32 6.12 -1.99
N ALA A 142 17.45 5.61 -1.49
CA ALA A 142 18.69 6.37 -1.31
C ALA A 142 19.39 6.69 -2.63
N ASP A 143 18.67 7.40 -3.50
CA ASP A 143 19.13 7.96 -4.77
C ASP A 143 18.84 9.46 -4.75
N ASN A 144 19.83 10.29 -5.07
CA ASN A 144 19.71 11.76 -4.94
C ASN A 144 18.53 12.34 -5.73
N ILE A 145 18.27 11.83 -6.94
CA ILE A 145 17.19 12.34 -7.80
C ILE A 145 15.83 11.92 -7.22
N VAL A 146 15.73 10.66 -6.75
CA VAL A 146 14.53 10.15 -6.10
C VAL A 146 14.25 10.90 -4.82
N MET A 147 15.28 11.12 -3.99
CA MET A 147 15.16 11.85 -2.71
C MET A 147 14.65 13.28 -2.92
N GLN A 148 15.31 14.05 -3.78
CA GLN A 148 14.89 15.44 -4.03
C GLN A 148 13.43 15.51 -4.50
N SER A 149 13.05 14.67 -5.49
CA SER A 149 11.68 14.68 -6.01
C SER A 149 10.64 14.22 -4.97
N SER A 150 10.98 13.20 -4.16
CA SER A 150 10.07 12.70 -3.14
C SER A 150 9.87 13.69 -2.00
N LEU A 151 10.94 14.35 -1.54
CA LEU A 151 10.85 15.37 -0.49
C LEU A 151 10.09 16.61 -0.95
N GLN A 152 10.34 17.09 -2.17
CA GLN A 152 9.60 18.21 -2.76
C GLN A 152 8.11 17.87 -2.91
N PHE A 153 7.81 16.66 -3.38
CA PHE A 153 6.44 16.18 -3.51
C PHE A 153 5.72 16.13 -2.16
N THR A 154 6.35 15.52 -1.14
CA THR A 154 5.76 15.41 0.19
C THR A 154 5.53 16.78 0.81
N LYS A 155 6.50 17.70 0.64
CA LYS A 155 6.38 19.06 1.13
C LYS A 155 5.23 19.82 0.45
N ALA A 156 5.08 19.67 -0.87
CA ALA A 156 3.99 20.27 -1.61
C ALA A 156 2.62 19.73 -1.14
N LEU A 157 2.51 18.42 -0.84
CA LEU A 157 1.29 17.83 -0.26
C LEU A 157 0.96 18.45 1.11
N GLU A 158 1.94 18.59 1.99
CA GLU A 158 1.76 19.18 3.31
C GLU A 158 1.38 20.67 3.22
N GLU A 159 2.05 21.45 2.39
CA GLU A 159 1.82 22.88 2.26
C GLU A 159 0.53 23.22 1.49
N GLU A 160 0.24 22.50 0.41
CA GLU A 160 -0.90 22.82 -0.45
C GLU A 160 -2.20 22.18 -0.01
N LEU A 161 -2.17 20.94 0.50
CA LEU A 161 -3.37 20.20 0.85
C LEU A 161 -3.69 20.33 2.34
N VAL A 162 -2.74 20.05 3.22
CA VAL A 162 -3.01 20.07 4.67
C VAL A 162 -3.27 21.50 5.16
N ALA A 163 -2.52 22.49 4.65
CA ALA A 163 -2.67 23.89 5.07
C ALA A 163 -3.97 24.55 4.58
N ARG A 164 -4.53 24.12 3.45
CA ARG A 164 -5.74 24.74 2.84
C ARG A 164 -7.06 24.30 3.48
N LYS A 165 -7.09 23.39 4.44
CA LYS A 165 -8.31 22.87 5.13
C LYS A 165 -9.43 22.34 4.21
N ASN A 166 -9.20 22.23 2.91
CA ASN A 166 -10.18 21.78 1.91
C ASN A 166 -9.91 20.35 1.43
N CYS A 167 -9.13 19.58 2.19
CA CYS A 167 -8.83 18.18 1.88
C CYS A 167 -9.08 17.30 3.11
N ASN A 168 -9.22 16.01 2.88
CA ASN A 168 -9.35 15.02 3.94
C ASN A 168 -8.01 14.60 4.54
N LEU A 169 -6.89 15.03 3.95
CA LEU A 169 -5.55 14.57 4.28
C LEU A 169 -5.16 14.91 5.74
N LYS A 170 -5.03 13.87 6.55
CA LYS A 170 -4.63 13.93 7.96
C LYS A 170 -3.11 13.88 8.14
N GLY A 171 -2.40 13.31 7.15
CA GLY A 171 -0.96 13.25 7.18
C GLY A 171 -0.31 12.53 6.02
N THR A 172 0.97 12.88 5.83
CA THR A 172 1.88 12.22 4.91
C THR A 172 3.03 11.60 5.71
N TRP A 173 3.46 10.40 5.31
CA TRP A 173 4.51 9.67 5.97
C TRP A 173 5.51 9.13 4.95
N LEU A 174 6.78 9.32 5.23
CA LEU A 174 7.87 8.77 4.45
C LEU A 174 8.32 7.44 5.05
N PHE A 175 8.83 6.51 4.24
CA PHE A 175 9.50 5.31 4.73
C PHE A 175 10.63 4.88 3.81
N TRP A 176 11.71 4.36 4.39
CA TRP A 176 12.84 3.88 3.63
C TRP A 176 12.54 2.54 2.96
N ASN A 177 12.71 2.50 1.63
CA ASN A 177 12.62 1.30 0.81
C ASN A 177 13.92 1.02 0.04
N MET A 178 14.12 -0.24 -0.31
CA MET A 178 15.32 -0.71 -1.02
C MET A 178 16.62 -0.31 -0.31
N VAL A 179 16.61 -0.38 1.01
CA VAL A 179 17.79 -0.05 1.83
C VAL A 179 18.89 -1.07 1.57
N ASP A 180 20.04 -0.59 1.14
CA ASP A 180 21.23 -1.43 1.01
C ASP A 180 21.85 -1.66 2.40
N ARG A 181 21.85 -2.90 2.86
CA ARG A 181 22.46 -3.28 4.16
C ARG A 181 23.96 -3.07 4.22
N ARG A 182 24.63 -3.03 3.06
CA ARG A 182 26.07 -2.73 2.92
C ARG A 182 26.32 -1.26 2.58
N GLY A 183 25.24 -0.48 2.42
CA GLY A 183 25.30 0.93 2.05
C GLY A 183 25.86 1.79 3.18
N ARG A 184 26.22 3.01 2.81
CA ARG A 184 26.81 4.00 3.73
C ARG A 184 25.72 4.48 4.71
N LYS A 185 25.81 4.06 5.95
CA LYS A 185 24.89 4.49 7.02
C LYS A 185 24.85 6.02 7.16
N ASP A 186 25.99 6.68 7.00
CA ASP A 186 26.12 8.13 7.02
C ASP A 186 25.25 8.86 5.97
N LEU A 187 24.97 8.22 4.82
CA LEU A 187 24.08 8.75 3.80
C LEU A 187 22.63 8.80 4.30
N TYR A 188 22.14 7.71 4.91
CA TYR A 188 20.78 7.67 5.47
C TYR A 188 20.65 8.65 6.63
N ASP A 189 21.64 8.72 7.52
CA ASP A 189 21.66 9.67 8.63
C ASP A 189 21.65 11.14 8.14
N ALA A 190 22.35 11.42 7.04
CA ALA A 190 22.34 12.75 6.43
C ALA A 190 20.95 13.11 5.89
N TRP A 191 20.30 12.19 5.16
CA TRP A 191 18.95 12.39 4.64
C TRP A 191 17.90 12.48 5.75
N ASN A 192 18.01 11.67 6.80
CA ASN A 192 17.12 11.75 7.96
C ASN A 192 17.15 13.14 8.60
N ARG A 193 18.35 13.74 8.74
CA ARG A 193 18.48 15.13 9.22
C ARG A 193 17.84 16.16 8.28
N VAL A 194 17.86 15.93 6.97
CA VAL A 194 17.17 16.80 5.99
C VAL A 194 15.67 16.67 6.14
N ILE A 195 15.14 15.45 6.23
CA ILE A 195 13.72 15.16 6.41
C ILE A 195 13.20 15.84 7.70
N ASP A 196 13.93 15.67 8.81
CA ASP A 196 13.61 16.31 10.09
C ASP A 196 13.59 17.84 10.00
N LYS A 197 14.63 18.45 9.39
CA LYS A 197 14.68 19.91 9.16
C LYS A 197 13.54 20.43 8.29
N MET A 198 13.01 19.61 7.39
CA MET A 198 11.84 19.97 6.57
C MET A 198 10.52 19.80 7.33
N GLY A 199 10.53 19.25 8.57
CA GLY A 199 9.35 18.97 9.36
C GLY A 199 8.51 17.82 8.83
N LEU A 200 9.09 16.93 8.01
CA LEU A 200 8.40 15.80 7.40
C LEU A 200 8.46 14.57 8.32
N ARG A 201 7.41 13.75 8.27
CA ARG A 201 7.30 12.55 9.12
C ARG A 201 7.94 11.36 8.43
N LEU A 202 8.83 10.67 9.13
CA LEU A 202 9.51 9.48 8.66
C LEU A 202 9.20 8.30 9.59
N LEU A 203 8.76 7.18 9.02
CA LEU A 203 8.61 5.92 9.76
C LEU A 203 9.99 5.37 10.12
N SER A 204 10.09 4.68 11.24
CA SER A 204 11.36 4.10 11.72
C SER A 204 11.73 2.80 11.02
N SER A 205 10.75 2.11 10.45
CA SER A 205 10.95 0.86 9.71
C SER A 205 11.71 1.05 8.41
N HIS A 206 12.55 0.06 8.08
CA HIS A 206 13.38 0.05 6.89
C HIS A 206 13.14 -1.22 6.09
N ILE A 207 12.86 -1.05 4.81
CA ILE A 207 12.67 -2.17 3.88
C ILE A 207 13.98 -2.45 3.14
N PRO A 208 14.63 -3.59 3.39
CA PRO A 208 15.88 -3.92 2.73
C PRO A 208 15.69 -4.22 1.24
N ASN A 209 16.72 -3.91 0.44
CA ASN A 209 16.78 -4.30 -0.96
C ASN A 209 17.02 -5.82 -1.07
N THR A 210 15.99 -6.57 -1.42
CA THR A 210 16.05 -8.03 -1.53
C THR A 210 15.11 -8.55 -2.59
N LEU A 211 15.51 -9.64 -3.26
CA LEU A 211 14.73 -10.29 -4.31
C LEU A 211 13.42 -10.92 -3.79
N ARG A 212 13.24 -11.06 -2.47
CA ARG A 212 12.01 -11.68 -1.92
C ARG A 212 10.75 -10.88 -2.28
N TYR A 213 10.85 -9.56 -2.41
CA TYR A 213 9.74 -8.70 -2.82
C TYR A 213 9.26 -8.96 -4.26
N ASN A 214 10.03 -9.70 -5.07
CA ASN A 214 9.68 -10.11 -6.42
C ASN A 214 9.06 -11.52 -6.49
N ARG A 215 8.93 -12.24 -5.37
CA ARG A 215 8.36 -13.59 -5.34
C ARG A 215 6.84 -13.54 -5.36
N GLU A 216 6.29 -13.72 -6.55
CA GLU A 216 4.85 -13.82 -6.81
C GLU A 216 4.34 -15.26 -6.66
N ALA A 217 3.03 -15.44 -6.71
CA ALA A 217 2.42 -16.76 -6.80
C ALA A 217 2.80 -17.41 -8.14
N ASP A 218 3.67 -18.41 -8.08
CA ASP A 218 4.17 -19.14 -9.24
C ASP A 218 3.93 -20.64 -9.02
N PRO A 219 3.48 -21.42 -10.02
CA PRO A 219 3.29 -22.86 -9.88
C PRO A 219 4.53 -23.64 -9.44
N VAL A 220 5.72 -23.08 -9.64
CA VAL A 220 7.03 -23.71 -9.29
C VAL A 220 7.62 -23.17 -7.99
N CYS A 221 7.16 -22.01 -7.53
CA CYS A 221 7.78 -21.32 -6.39
C CYS A 221 7.25 -21.85 -5.04
N LYS A 222 8.16 -22.28 -4.18
CA LYS A 222 7.84 -22.61 -2.79
C LYS A 222 7.82 -21.34 -1.95
N GLY A 223 6.63 -20.89 -1.57
CA GLY A 223 6.39 -19.74 -0.71
C GLY A 223 6.18 -18.44 -1.48
N VAL A 224 4.99 -17.90 -1.35
CA VAL A 224 4.56 -16.63 -1.93
C VAL A 224 4.95 -15.50 -0.98
N PHE A 225 5.51 -14.42 -1.51
CA PHE A 225 5.74 -13.20 -0.72
C PHE A 225 4.81 -12.07 -1.14
N ARG A 226 4.62 -11.87 -2.45
CA ARG A 226 3.76 -10.84 -3.02
C ARG A 226 2.64 -11.48 -3.82
N SER A 227 1.42 -11.36 -3.35
CA SER A 227 0.23 -11.84 -4.03
C SER A 227 -0.99 -11.03 -3.61
N THR A 228 -1.93 -10.93 -4.52
CA THR A 228 -3.24 -10.34 -4.27
C THR A 228 -4.22 -11.34 -3.64
N LEU A 229 -3.89 -12.64 -3.63
CA LEU A 229 -4.73 -13.73 -3.11
C LEU A 229 -4.22 -14.31 -1.79
N PHE A 230 -2.94 -14.12 -1.48
CA PHE A 230 -2.30 -14.66 -0.29
C PHE A 230 -1.55 -13.57 0.48
N PRO A 231 -1.51 -13.63 1.82
CA PRO A 231 -0.54 -12.87 2.58
C PRO A 231 0.87 -13.42 2.33
N PRO A 232 1.92 -12.65 2.60
CA PRO A 232 3.29 -13.14 2.54
C PRO A 232 3.50 -14.37 3.42
N ASP A 233 4.31 -15.33 2.94
CA ASP A 233 4.68 -16.52 3.72
C ASP A 233 5.43 -16.09 4.99
N PRO A 234 5.03 -16.55 6.20
CA PRO A 234 5.63 -16.16 7.47
C PRO A 234 7.14 -16.44 7.55
N HIS A 235 7.62 -17.52 6.92
CA HIS A 235 9.06 -17.82 6.89
C HIS A 235 9.84 -16.83 6.05
N GLN A 236 9.21 -16.22 5.05
CA GLN A 236 9.83 -15.23 4.18
C GLN A 236 9.74 -13.80 4.75
N GLU A 237 8.81 -13.53 5.64
CA GLU A 237 8.68 -12.22 6.29
C GLU A 237 9.80 -11.93 7.28
N LYS A 238 10.36 -12.95 7.92
CA LYS A 238 11.41 -12.76 8.93
C LYS A 238 12.57 -11.95 8.37
N GLY A 239 12.84 -10.80 8.98
CA GLY A 239 13.88 -9.85 8.55
C GLY A 239 13.60 -9.17 7.21
N SER A 240 12.35 -9.12 6.77
CA SER A 240 11.94 -8.34 5.59
C SER A 240 11.74 -6.85 5.90
N GLY A 241 11.46 -6.50 7.16
CA GLY A 241 11.03 -5.17 7.56
C GLY A 241 9.54 -4.91 7.28
N LEU A 242 8.83 -5.85 6.65
CA LEU A 242 7.42 -5.67 6.30
C LEU A 242 6.50 -5.70 7.53
N PRO A 243 6.64 -6.65 8.49
CA PRO A 243 5.80 -6.64 9.68
C PRO A 243 5.90 -5.33 10.45
N GLU A 244 7.12 -4.85 10.68
CA GLU A 244 7.39 -3.61 11.40
C GLU A 244 6.78 -2.40 10.67
N LEU A 245 6.93 -2.34 9.34
CA LEU A 245 6.32 -1.28 8.53
C LEU A 245 4.80 -1.30 8.60
N VAL A 246 4.17 -2.47 8.52
CA VAL A 246 2.70 -2.59 8.60
C VAL A 246 2.19 -2.12 9.95
N GLU A 247 2.85 -2.50 11.06
CA GLU A 247 2.47 -2.04 12.40
C GLU A 247 2.59 -0.52 12.53
N GLU A 248 3.68 0.08 12.06
CA GLU A 248 3.83 1.55 12.07
C GLU A 248 2.77 2.26 11.22
N ILE A 249 2.43 1.69 10.04
CA ILE A 249 1.33 2.22 9.21
C ILE A 249 0.01 2.13 9.95
N CYS A 250 -0.34 0.97 10.55
CA CYS A 250 -1.56 0.80 11.32
C CYS A 250 -1.66 1.81 12.46
N HIS A 251 -0.58 2.00 13.21
CA HIS A 251 -0.53 3.00 14.27
C HIS A 251 -0.70 4.43 13.73
N ALA A 252 -0.03 4.77 12.62
CA ALA A 252 -0.11 6.11 12.02
C ALA A 252 -1.51 6.49 11.53
N ILE A 253 -2.31 5.49 11.09
CA ILE A 253 -3.68 5.70 10.60
C ILE A 253 -4.75 5.44 11.67
N GLY A 254 -4.35 5.06 12.90
CA GLY A 254 -5.29 4.74 13.97
C GLY A 254 -6.06 3.45 13.78
N LEU A 255 -5.50 2.51 13.00
CA LEU A 255 -6.06 1.17 12.81
C LEU A 255 -5.43 0.23 13.85
N GLU A 256 -5.83 0.39 15.11
CA GLU A 256 -5.39 -0.50 16.18
C GLU A 256 -6.11 -1.85 16.08
N GLU A 257 -5.43 -2.92 16.48
CA GLU A 257 -6.08 -4.23 16.62
C GLU A 257 -7.21 -4.07 17.64
N SER A 258 -8.43 -4.38 17.25
CA SER A 258 -9.49 -4.56 18.24
C SER A 258 -9.01 -5.67 19.18
N ASP A 259 -8.75 -5.35 20.44
CA ASP A 259 -8.53 -6.31 21.53
C ASP A 259 -9.73 -7.26 21.56
N THR A 260 -9.70 -8.25 20.71
CA THR A 260 -10.63 -9.38 20.82
C THR A 260 -9.99 -10.29 21.87
N GLU A 261 -10.31 -10.04 23.14
CA GLU A 261 -10.14 -11.02 24.20
C GLU A 261 -10.66 -12.37 23.69
N ARG A 262 -9.74 -13.33 23.50
CA ARG A 262 -10.06 -14.72 23.32
C ARG A 262 -9.73 -15.51 24.58
#